data_f07492ab7b7cfe94b9adc1d1b5e94652
#
_entry.id   f07492ab7b7cfe94b9adc1d1b5e94652
#
_cell.length_a   1.000
_cell.length_b   1.000
_cell.length_c   1.000
_cell.angle_alpha   90.00
_cell.angle_beta   90.00
_cell.angle_gamma   90.00
#
_symmetry.space_group_name_H-M   'P 1'
#
loop_
_entity.id
_entity.type
_entity.pdbx_description
1 polymer ?
#
loop_
_entity_poly.entity_id
_entity_poly.type
_entity_poly.pdbx_seq_one_letter_code
_entity_poly.pdbx_strand_id
1 'polypeptide(L)'
;LSSFLFSLINNIYFLMIAIFLMRFSGQGLMSHTSSTTISRYFNKRRGRALSGIWFGLSSAEFILPTLIIFLLSIFSWRTIWQITSIIILITLPLVIFYTIKTITIDSRETSNLDESKKRFKNIKSWKRPEVLRDLKFYIISLNMLAMPWIATGVFIYQSFIADSKFWDIYIIPKSFMVYSVTS
;
A
#
# COMPACT_ATOMS: atom_id res chain seq x y z
N LEU A 1 12.53 -8.85 -2.79
CA LEU A 1 13.92 -8.58 -2.40
C LEU A 1 13.98 -7.90 -1.03
N SER A 2 13.25 -6.81 -0.80
CA SER A 2 13.22 -6.08 0.49
C SER A 2 12.80 -6.95 1.67
N SER A 3 11.79 -7.81 1.52
CA SER A 3 11.35 -8.75 2.56
C SER A 3 12.43 -9.79 2.89
N PHE A 4 13.18 -10.25 1.90
CA PHE A 4 14.29 -11.14 2.14
C PHE A 4 15.45 -10.46 2.89
N LEU A 5 15.80 -9.25 2.49
CA LEU A 5 16.80 -8.45 3.21
C LEU A 5 16.38 -8.19 4.67
N PHE A 6 15.09 -7.99 4.91
CA PHE A 6 14.57 -7.83 6.26
C PHE A 6 14.77 -9.08 7.13
N SER A 7 14.73 -10.28 6.57
CA SER A 7 14.99 -11.52 7.31
C SER A 7 16.45 -11.68 7.77
N LEU A 8 17.39 -10.99 7.10
CA LEU A 8 18.84 -11.08 7.35
C LEU A 8 19.38 -10.04 8.33
N ILE A 9 18.51 -9.29 9.01
CA ILE A 9 18.92 -8.21 9.92
C ILE A 9 19.69 -8.76 11.11
N ASN A 10 20.93 -8.25 11.27
CA ASN A 10 21.81 -8.54 12.41
C ASN A 10 22.33 -7.26 13.08
N ASN A 11 22.16 -6.08 12.46
CA ASN A 11 22.67 -4.81 12.95
C ASN A 11 21.62 -3.71 12.78
N ILE A 12 21.65 -2.69 13.67
CA ILE A 12 20.70 -1.58 13.66
C ILE A 12 20.75 -0.74 12.37
N TYR A 13 21.94 -0.55 11.81
CA TYR A 13 22.08 0.15 10.52
C TYR A 13 21.43 -0.61 9.37
N PHE A 14 21.59 -1.92 9.36
CA PHE A 14 20.96 -2.77 8.37
C PHE A 14 19.43 -2.81 8.54
N LEU A 15 18.94 -2.77 9.78
CA LEU A 15 17.52 -2.62 10.09
C LEU A 15 16.93 -1.35 9.49
N MET A 16 17.60 -0.20 9.66
CA MET A 16 17.14 1.08 9.08
C MET A 16 17.00 1.01 7.56
N ILE A 17 18.03 0.46 6.89
CA ILE A 17 18.01 0.29 5.42
C ILE A 17 16.89 -0.68 5.01
N ALA A 18 16.72 -1.78 5.71
CA ALA A 18 15.71 -2.78 5.40
C ALA A 18 14.28 -2.22 5.56
N ILE A 19 14.02 -1.47 6.64
CA ILE A 19 12.73 -0.77 6.85
C ILE A 19 12.50 0.26 5.74
N PHE A 20 13.50 1.05 5.39
CA PHE A 20 13.39 2.03 4.30
C PHE A 20 13.03 1.33 2.98
N LEU A 21 13.73 0.26 2.62
CA LEU A 21 13.47 -0.50 1.39
C LEU A 21 12.08 -1.14 1.40
N MET A 22 11.63 -1.67 2.53
CA MET A 22 10.27 -2.22 2.65
C MET A 22 9.19 -1.14 2.47
N ARG A 23 9.35 0.00 3.12
CA ARG A 23 8.41 1.13 2.98
C ARG A 23 8.41 1.69 1.56
N PHE A 24 9.58 1.88 0.99
CA PHE A 24 9.73 2.40 -0.36
C PHE A 24 9.13 1.45 -1.41
N SER A 25 9.43 0.15 -1.34
CA SER A 25 8.93 -0.82 -2.31
C SER A 25 7.43 -1.13 -2.12
N GLY A 26 6.98 -1.35 -0.89
CA GLY A 26 5.61 -1.72 -0.59
C GLY A 26 4.64 -0.53 -0.68
N GLN A 27 4.73 0.41 0.23
CA GLN A 27 3.80 1.55 0.29
C GLN A 27 4.09 2.60 -0.78
N GLY A 28 5.35 2.88 -1.07
CA GLY A 28 5.71 3.88 -2.08
C GLY A 28 5.42 3.41 -3.49
N LEU A 29 6.20 2.46 -3.98
CA LEU A 29 6.14 2.07 -5.38
C LEU A 29 4.88 1.28 -5.75
N MET A 30 4.51 0.25 -4.99
CA MET A 30 3.39 -0.62 -5.37
C MET A 30 2.05 0.13 -5.31
N SER A 31 1.77 0.86 -4.23
CA SER A 31 0.52 1.62 -4.09
C SER A 31 0.41 2.72 -5.15
N HIS A 32 1.50 3.44 -5.40
CA HIS A 32 1.53 4.50 -6.41
C HIS A 32 1.34 3.93 -7.82
N THR A 33 2.03 2.84 -8.15
CA THR A 33 1.93 2.18 -9.47
C THR A 33 0.53 1.65 -9.70
N SER A 34 -0.08 0.99 -8.72
CA SER A 34 -1.44 0.47 -8.82
C SER A 34 -2.45 1.58 -9.07
N SER A 35 -2.41 2.65 -8.29
CA SER A 35 -3.34 3.79 -8.43
C SER A 35 -3.17 4.52 -9.75
N THR A 36 -1.93 4.74 -10.21
CA THR A 36 -1.65 5.41 -11.49
C THR A 36 -2.04 4.54 -12.68
N THR A 37 -1.79 3.24 -12.61
CA THR A 37 -2.17 2.30 -13.67
C THR A 37 -3.69 2.29 -13.83
N ILE A 38 -4.45 2.09 -12.75
CA ILE A 38 -5.92 2.12 -12.83
C ILE A 38 -6.41 3.47 -13.34
N SER A 39 -5.81 4.56 -12.90
CA SER A 39 -6.20 5.91 -13.35
C SER A 39 -5.99 6.12 -14.85
N ARG A 40 -5.03 5.43 -15.46
CA ARG A 40 -4.74 5.51 -16.91
C ARG A 40 -5.62 4.61 -17.73
N TYR A 41 -5.89 3.39 -17.24
CA TYR A 41 -6.61 2.38 -18.04
C TYR A 41 -8.12 2.42 -17.87
N PHE A 42 -8.65 2.92 -16.74
CA PHE A 42 -10.08 2.93 -16.44
C PHE A 42 -10.64 4.35 -16.34
N ASN A 43 -11.36 4.82 -17.37
CA ASN A 43 -12.02 6.14 -17.35
C ASN A 43 -13.43 6.07 -16.75
N LYS A 44 -14.32 5.24 -17.34
CA LYS A 44 -15.74 5.17 -16.91
C LYS A 44 -15.97 4.41 -15.60
N ARG A 45 -15.12 3.42 -15.28
CA ARG A 45 -15.25 2.55 -14.10
C ARG A 45 -14.10 2.73 -13.11
N ARG A 46 -13.42 3.87 -13.15
CA ARG A 46 -12.27 4.17 -12.31
C ARG A 46 -12.55 3.99 -10.81
N GLY A 47 -13.70 4.45 -10.33
CA GLY A 47 -14.11 4.29 -8.93
C GLY A 47 -14.20 2.83 -8.51
N ARG A 48 -14.86 1.98 -9.31
CA ARG A 48 -14.97 0.54 -9.02
C ARG A 48 -13.63 -0.19 -9.05
N ALA A 49 -12.75 0.19 -9.96
CA ALA A 49 -11.42 -0.41 -10.04
C ALA A 49 -10.54 0.01 -8.85
N LEU A 50 -10.62 1.26 -8.41
CA LEU A 50 -9.94 1.74 -7.21
C LEU A 50 -10.50 1.08 -5.94
N SER A 51 -11.83 0.94 -5.81
CA SER A 51 -12.42 0.24 -4.65
C SER A 51 -11.97 -1.22 -4.56
N GLY A 52 -11.68 -1.88 -5.68
CA GLY A 52 -11.11 -3.22 -5.68
C GLY A 52 -9.72 -3.29 -5.03
N ILE A 53 -8.87 -2.27 -5.24
CA ILE A 53 -7.56 -2.20 -4.57
C ILE A 53 -7.74 -2.02 -3.05
N TRP A 54 -8.61 -1.11 -2.64
CA TRP A 54 -8.87 -0.85 -1.23
C TRP A 54 -9.48 -2.06 -0.54
N PHE A 55 -10.41 -2.75 -1.20
CA PHE A 55 -10.96 -4.00 -0.70
C PHE A 55 -9.88 -5.08 -0.49
N GLY A 56 -8.93 -5.20 -1.43
CA GLY A 56 -7.79 -6.09 -1.27
C GLY A 56 -6.91 -5.73 -0.08
N LEU A 57 -6.65 -4.43 0.14
CA LEU A 57 -5.89 -3.94 1.28
C LEU A 57 -6.60 -4.25 2.60
N SER A 58 -7.88 -3.90 2.72
CA SER A 58 -8.68 -4.16 3.92
C SER A 58 -8.78 -5.66 4.22
N SER A 59 -8.92 -6.50 3.19
CA SER A 59 -8.91 -7.96 3.36
C SER A 59 -7.57 -8.47 3.90
N ALA A 60 -6.47 -7.91 3.43
CA ALA A 60 -5.15 -8.26 3.95
C ALA A 60 -4.98 -7.80 5.41
N GLU A 61 -5.41 -6.59 5.76
CA GLU A 61 -5.38 -6.07 7.12
C GLU A 61 -6.26 -6.87 8.09
N PHE A 62 -7.35 -7.47 7.59
CA PHE A 62 -8.21 -8.36 8.37
C PHE A 62 -7.54 -9.70 8.67
N ILE A 63 -6.92 -10.33 7.68
CA ILE A 63 -6.43 -11.71 7.76
C ILE A 63 -4.99 -11.79 8.28
N LEU A 64 -4.09 -10.94 7.76
CA LEU A 64 -2.65 -11.08 7.98
C LEU A 64 -2.22 -10.95 9.45
N PRO A 65 -2.74 -10.04 10.28
CA PRO A 65 -2.29 -9.92 11.66
C PRO A 65 -2.53 -11.19 12.47
N THR A 66 -3.71 -11.79 12.31
CA THR A 66 -4.05 -13.06 12.99
C THR A 66 -3.20 -14.21 12.48
N LEU A 67 -3.02 -14.29 11.15
CA LEU A 67 -2.18 -15.31 10.53
C LEU A 67 -0.72 -15.20 10.98
N ILE A 68 -0.18 -13.99 11.06
CA ILE A 68 1.21 -13.76 11.49
C ILE A 68 1.42 -14.17 12.94
N ILE A 69 0.50 -13.84 13.85
CA ILE A 69 0.62 -14.26 15.26
C ILE A 69 0.58 -15.79 15.36
N PHE A 70 -0.33 -16.43 14.63
CA PHE A 70 -0.37 -17.89 14.58
C PHE A 70 0.92 -18.48 14.02
N LEU A 71 1.48 -17.94 12.95
CA LEU A 71 2.75 -18.39 12.37
C LEU A 71 3.93 -18.15 13.32
N LEU A 72 3.94 -17.07 14.09
CA LEU A 72 4.98 -16.76 15.07
C LEU A 72 4.99 -17.75 16.25
N SER A 73 3.87 -18.44 16.53
CA SER A 73 3.86 -19.50 17.53
C SER A 73 4.56 -20.78 17.07
N ILE A 74 4.75 -20.97 15.76
CA ILE A 74 5.32 -22.17 15.16
C ILE A 74 6.72 -21.90 14.58
N PHE A 75 6.90 -20.76 13.93
CA PHE A 75 8.11 -20.40 13.20
C PHE A 75 8.80 -19.16 13.78
N SER A 76 10.10 -19.06 13.59
CA SER A 76 10.83 -17.83 13.90
C SER A 76 10.40 -16.68 12.97
N TRP A 77 10.49 -15.44 13.44
CA TRP A 77 10.16 -14.26 12.62
C TRP A 77 11.01 -14.19 11.32
N ARG A 78 12.26 -14.65 11.37
CA ARG A 78 13.14 -14.71 10.19
C ARG A 78 12.61 -15.65 9.13
N THR A 79 12.19 -16.83 9.54
CA THR A 79 11.61 -17.85 8.66
C THR A 79 10.34 -17.35 7.99
N ILE A 80 9.47 -16.66 8.74
CA ILE A 80 8.24 -16.08 8.20
C ILE A 80 8.55 -15.06 7.10
N TRP A 81 9.53 -14.16 7.30
CA TRP A 81 9.94 -13.20 6.30
C TRP A 81 10.57 -13.85 5.05
N GLN A 82 11.32 -14.93 5.22
CA GLN A 82 11.87 -15.70 4.10
C GLN A 82 10.76 -16.36 3.28
N ILE A 83 9.83 -17.05 3.93
CA ILE A 83 8.67 -17.66 3.27
C ILE A 83 7.86 -16.60 2.53
N THR A 84 7.54 -15.50 3.18
CA THR A 84 6.81 -14.37 2.57
C THR A 84 7.55 -13.83 1.34
N SER A 85 8.87 -13.72 1.40
CA SER A 85 9.69 -13.29 0.28
C SER A 85 9.59 -14.22 -0.92
N ILE A 86 9.64 -15.53 -0.68
CA ILE A 86 9.52 -16.56 -1.74
C ILE A 86 8.11 -16.49 -2.35
N ILE A 87 7.08 -16.40 -1.52
CA ILE A 87 5.70 -16.30 -2.00
C ILE A 87 5.54 -15.07 -2.90
N ILE A 88 6.02 -13.90 -2.47
CA ILE A 88 5.94 -12.67 -3.27
C ILE A 88 6.74 -12.80 -4.57
N LEU A 89 7.92 -13.42 -4.53
CA LEU A 89 8.77 -13.60 -5.70
C LEU A 89 8.12 -14.48 -6.76
N ILE A 90 7.33 -15.46 -6.35
CA ILE A 90 6.62 -16.37 -7.27
C ILE A 90 5.30 -15.75 -7.72
N THR A 91 4.49 -15.25 -6.80
CA THR A 91 3.12 -14.79 -7.10
C THR A 91 3.11 -13.49 -7.89
N LEU A 92 4.00 -12.54 -7.61
CA LEU A 92 3.97 -11.23 -8.25
C LEU A 92 4.28 -11.30 -9.75
N PRO A 93 5.35 -11.96 -10.24
CA PRO A 93 5.59 -12.11 -11.68
C PRO A 93 4.47 -12.91 -12.37
N LEU A 94 3.92 -13.93 -11.69
CA LEU A 94 2.87 -14.76 -12.24
C LEU A 94 1.57 -13.97 -12.45
N VAL A 95 1.18 -13.17 -11.46
CA VAL A 95 0.02 -12.27 -11.56
C VAL A 95 0.23 -11.21 -12.64
N ILE A 96 1.41 -10.58 -12.70
CA ILE A 96 1.74 -9.58 -13.72
C ILE A 96 1.65 -10.20 -15.12
N PHE A 97 2.26 -11.36 -15.34
CA PHE A 97 2.26 -12.03 -16.62
C PHE A 97 0.84 -12.40 -17.08
N TYR A 98 0.03 -12.96 -16.17
CA TYR A 98 -1.35 -13.30 -16.45
C TYR A 98 -2.20 -12.05 -16.75
N THR A 99 -2.02 -11.00 -15.97
CA THR A 99 -2.77 -9.75 -16.13
C THR A 99 -2.43 -9.05 -17.45
N ILE A 100 -1.14 -8.94 -17.79
CA ILE A 100 -0.71 -8.33 -19.06
C ILE A 100 -1.23 -9.13 -20.27
N LYS A 101 -1.23 -10.45 -20.19
CA LYS A 101 -1.75 -11.30 -21.25
C LYS A 101 -3.26 -11.16 -21.46
N THR A 102 -4.00 -10.85 -20.39
CA THR A 102 -5.48 -10.79 -20.42
C THR A 102 -6.01 -9.38 -20.72
N ILE A 103 -5.20 -8.35 -20.50
CA ILE A 103 -5.57 -6.97 -20.84
C ILE A 103 -5.37 -6.76 -22.34
N THR A 104 -6.40 -7.03 -23.11
CA THR A 104 -6.56 -6.43 -24.44
C THR A 104 -6.94 -4.97 -24.21
N ILE A 105 -6.04 -4.07 -24.58
CA ILE A 105 -6.32 -2.62 -24.60
C ILE A 105 -7.46 -2.41 -25.57
N ASP A 106 -8.66 -2.19 -25.05
CA ASP A 106 -9.80 -1.87 -25.88
C ASP A 106 -9.53 -0.51 -26.53
N SER A 107 -9.29 -0.53 -27.84
CA SER A 107 -9.01 0.67 -28.65
C SER A 107 -10.13 1.74 -28.54
N ARG A 108 -11.31 1.36 -28.05
CA ARG A 108 -12.41 2.27 -27.72
C ARG A 108 -12.16 3.13 -26.47
N GLU A 109 -11.30 2.70 -25.55
CA GLU A 109 -10.93 3.53 -24.40
C GLU A 109 -9.90 4.60 -24.77
N THR A 110 -9.05 4.36 -25.77
CA THR A 110 -8.12 5.37 -26.29
C THR A 110 -8.86 6.50 -27.01
N SER A 111 -9.94 6.22 -27.74
CA SER A 111 -10.77 7.26 -28.37
C SER A 111 -11.50 8.15 -27.34
N ASN A 112 -11.90 7.59 -26.21
CA ASN A 112 -12.49 8.35 -25.09
C ASN A 112 -11.45 9.23 -24.35
N LEU A 113 -10.15 8.92 -24.45
CA LEU A 113 -9.07 9.79 -23.94
C LEU A 113 -8.97 11.08 -24.77
N ASP A 114 -9.21 11.02 -26.05
CA ASP A 114 -9.19 12.20 -26.93
C ASP A 114 -10.43 13.08 -26.76
N GLU A 115 -11.59 12.49 -26.49
CA GLU A 115 -12.79 13.26 -26.10
C GLU A 115 -12.64 13.89 -24.71
N SER A 116 -12.08 13.18 -23.73
CA SER A 116 -11.79 13.75 -22.41
C SER A 116 -10.72 14.83 -22.49
N LYS A 117 -9.69 14.68 -23.32
CA LYS A 117 -8.70 15.75 -23.59
C LYS A 117 -9.35 17.00 -24.19
N LYS A 118 -10.35 16.84 -25.08
CA LYS A 118 -11.13 17.98 -25.60
C LYS A 118 -11.95 18.68 -24.52
N ARG A 119 -12.55 17.96 -23.59
CA ARG A 119 -13.30 18.51 -22.45
C ARG A 119 -12.40 19.22 -21.44
N PHE A 120 -11.18 18.74 -21.25
CA PHE A 120 -10.20 19.32 -20.32
C PHE A 120 -9.31 20.41 -20.94
N LYS A 121 -9.57 20.80 -22.21
CA LYS A 121 -8.78 21.83 -22.91
C LYS A 121 -8.78 23.20 -22.21
N ASN A 122 -9.72 23.46 -21.32
CA ASN A 122 -9.81 24.70 -20.53
C ASN A 122 -9.26 24.58 -19.12
N ILE A 123 -8.68 23.44 -18.70
CA ILE A 123 -8.06 23.33 -17.38
C ILE A 123 -6.62 23.77 -17.47
N LYS A 124 -6.25 24.74 -16.66
CA LYS A 124 -4.86 25.23 -16.56
C LYS A 124 -3.92 24.07 -16.23
N SER A 125 -2.98 23.79 -17.13
CA SER A 125 -1.91 22.84 -16.87
C SER A 125 -0.85 23.48 -15.98
N TRP A 126 -0.85 23.10 -14.70
CA TRP A 126 0.11 23.59 -13.72
C TRP A 126 1.52 23.03 -13.96
N LYS A 127 2.52 23.91 -13.98
CA LYS A 127 3.93 23.52 -14.00
C LYS A 127 4.45 23.31 -12.57
N ARG A 128 5.46 22.45 -12.38
CA ARG A 128 6.06 22.18 -11.07
C ARG A 128 6.39 23.45 -10.26
N PRO A 129 7.05 24.48 -10.82
CA PRO A 129 7.37 25.69 -10.06
C PRO A 129 6.13 26.47 -9.61
N GLU A 130 5.05 26.45 -10.39
CA GLU A 130 3.79 27.13 -10.05
C GLU A 130 3.11 26.46 -8.87
N VAL A 131 3.07 25.12 -8.86
CA VAL A 131 2.50 24.33 -7.76
C VAL A 131 3.27 24.54 -6.46
N LEU A 132 4.61 24.52 -6.53
CA LEU A 132 5.48 24.70 -5.36
C LEU A 132 5.44 26.13 -4.79
N ARG A 133 4.97 27.11 -5.55
CA ARG A 133 4.78 28.51 -5.06
C ARG A 133 3.40 28.76 -4.50
N ASP A 134 2.45 27.84 -4.70
CA ASP A 134 1.09 28.01 -4.22
C ASP A 134 0.97 27.51 -2.77
N LEU A 135 0.59 28.42 -1.86
CA LEU A 135 0.35 28.11 -0.45
C LEU A 135 -0.70 27.01 -0.26
N LYS A 136 -1.70 26.94 -1.14
CA LYS A 136 -2.75 25.92 -1.10
C LYS A 136 -2.18 24.51 -1.21
N PHE A 137 -1.12 24.34 -2.00
CA PHE A 137 -0.43 23.06 -2.13
C PHE A 137 0.10 22.58 -0.78
N TYR A 138 0.75 23.44 -0.01
CA TYR A 138 1.31 23.07 1.30
C TYR A 138 0.22 22.79 2.34
N ILE A 139 -0.87 23.58 2.35
CA ILE A 139 -1.99 23.34 3.27
C ILE A 139 -2.64 21.98 2.98
N ILE A 140 -2.91 21.68 1.71
CA ILE A 140 -3.49 20.38 1.31
C ILE A 140 -2.52 19.25 1.62
N SER A 141 -1.25 19.41 1.32
CA SER A 141 -0.22 18.39 1.59
C SER A 141 -0.07 18.10 3.08
N LEU A 142 -0.07 19.14 3.91
CA LEU A 142 0.00 18.99 5.37
C LEU A 142 -1.22 18.24 5.92
N ASN A 143 -2.41 18.58 5.43
CA ASN A 143 -3.65 17.92 5.82
C ASN A 143 -3.65 16.42 5.40
N MET A 144 -3.16 16.13 4.20
CA MET A 144 -3.01 14.74 3.74
C MET A 144 -1.95 13.95 4.52
N LEU A 145 -0.96 14.64 5.11
CA LEU A 145 0.10 14.00 5.90
C LEU A 145 -0.39 13.61 7.31
N ALA A 146 -1.39 14.30 7.84
CA ALA A 146 -1.88 14.09 9.21
C ALA A 146 -2.40 12.67 9.43
N MET A 147 -3.19 12.14 8.50
CA MET A 147 -3.78 10.81 8.61
C MET A 147 -2.73 9.68 8.63
N PRO A 148 -1.78 9.61 7.68
CA PRO A 148 -0.71 8.61 7.74
C PRO A 148 0.17 8.74 8.97
N TRP A 149 0.40 9.95 9.46
CA TRP A 149 1.19 10.20 10.67
C TRP A 149 0.53 9.56 11.90
N ILE A 150 -0.74 9.88 12.13
CA ILE A 150 -1.51 9.36 13.26
C ILE A 150 -1.64 7.84 13.18
N ALA A 151 -2.05 7.32 12.02
CA ALA A 151 -2.23 5.87 11.82
C ALA A 151 -0.92 5.10 12.04
N THR A 152 0.19 5.59 11.48
CA THR A 152 1.50 4.96 11.69
C THR A 152 1.93 5.00 13.15
N GLY A 153 1.69 6.11 13.85
CA GLY A 153 1.97 6.23 15.28
C GLY A 153 1.19 5.19 16.09
N VAL A 154 -0.10 5.09 15.88
CA VAL A 154 -0.94 4.10 16.56
C VAL A 154 -0.45 2.67 16.28
N PHE A 155 -0.16 2.33 15.01
CA PHE A 155 0.28 0.99 14.64
C PHE A 155 1.65 0.61 15.23
N ILE A 156 2.57 1.57 15.37
CA ILE A 156 3.88 1.30 15.97
C ILE A 156 3.76 1.12 17.49
N TYR A 157 2.97 1.96 18.15
CA TYR A 157 2.87 1.96 19.61
C TYR A 157 1.83 0.99 20.20
N GLN A 158 1.00 0.34 19.37
CA GLN A 158 -0.07 -0.53 19.84
C GLN A 158 0.42 -1.68 20.71
N SER A 159 1.56 -2.31 20.38
CA SER A 159 2.15 -3.38 21.20
C SER A 159 2.57 -2.86 22.56
N PHE A 160 3.24 -1.71 22.60
CA PHE A 160 3.62 -1.05 23.85
C PHE A 160 2.40 -0.68 24.70
N ILE A 161 1.31 -0.20 24.08
CA ILE A 161 0.06 0.10 24.78
C ILE A 161 -0.56 -1.17 25.36
N ALA A 162 -0.61 -2.26 24.59
CA ALA A 162 -1.13 -3.54 25.05
C ALA A 162 -0.33 -4.08 26.25
N ASP A 163 1.00 -4.05 26.16
CA ASP A 163 1.89 -4.50 27.23
C ASP A 163 1.74 -3.63 28.49
N SER A 164 1.68 -2.30 28.35
CA SER A 164 1.53 -1.37 29.47
C SER A 164 0.20 -1.50 30.20
N LYS A 165 -0.83 -2.00 29.51
CA LYS A 165 -2.18 -2.23 30.06
C LYS A 165 -2.41 -3.68 30.49
N PHE A 166 -1.42 -4.55 30.35
CA PHE A 166 -1.52 -5.99 30.62
C PHE A 166 -2.66 -6.66 29.82
N TRP A 167 -2.87 -6.20 28.58
CA TRP A 167 -3.87 -6.78 27.69
C TRP A 167 -3.34 -8.03 27.00
N ASP A 168 -4.26 -8.94 26.65
CA ASP A 168 -3.92 -10.13 25.88
C ASP A 168 -3.33 -9.74 24.51
N ILE A 169 -2.28 -10.46 24.07
CA ILE A 169 -1.63 -10.27 22.77
C ILE A 169 -2.61 -10.34 21.61
N TYR A 170 -3.70 -11.09 21.74
CA TYR A 170 -4.74 -11.21 20.71
C TYR A 170 -5.64 -9.97 20.57
N ILE A 171 -5.51 -8.97 21.45
CA ILE A 171 -6.30 -7.72 21.32
C ILE A 171 -5.87 -6.93 20.07
N ILE A 172 -4.58 -7.02 19.69
CA ILE A 172 -4.03 -6.35 18.52
C ILE A 172 -4.68 -6.86 17.23
N PRO A 173 -4.65 -8.18 16.91
CA PRO A 173 -5.34 -8.70 15.73
C PRO A 173 -6.85 -8.41 15.72
N LYS A 174 -7.51 -8.50 16.88
CA LYS A 174 -8.95 -8.16 16.99
C LYS A 174 -9.21 -6.70 16.62
N SER A 175 -8.34 -5.79 17.06
CA SER A 175 -8.42 -4.36 16.70
C SER A 175 -8.25 -4.14 15.20
N PHE A 176 -7.33 -4.86 14.56
CA PHE A 176 -7.16 -4.82 13.09
C PHE A 176 -8.37 -5.35 12.33
N MET A 177 -9.03 -6.40 12.83
CA MET A 177 -10.27 -6.90 12.22
C MET A 177 -11.38 -5.84 12.25
N VAL A 178 -11.56 -5.16 13.39
CA VAL A 178 -12.55 -4.08 13.49
C VAL A 178 -12.17 -2.90 12.58
N TYR A 179 -10.91 -2.50 12.57
CA TYR A 179 -10.41 -1.42 11.72
C TYR A 179 -10.64 -1.73 10.23
N SER A 180 -10.31 -2.93 9.78
CA SER A 180 -10.43 -3.31 8.35
C SER A 180 -11.88 -3.39 7.86
N VAL A 181 -12.85 -3.64 8.74
CA VAL A 181 -14.29 -3.62 8.39
C VAL A 181 -14.80 -2.19 8.26
N THR A 182 -14.18 -1.23 8.97
CA THR A 182 -14.61 0.18 8.98
C THR A 182 -13.86 1.07 7.98
N SER A 183 -12.76 0.61 7.41
CA SER A 183 -11.95 1.36 6.44
C SER A 183 -12.39 1.07 5.01
#